data_b3aaaed2885be27099771e610c1d6b13
#
_entry.id   b3aaaed2885be27099771e610c1d6b13
#
_cell.length_a   1.000
_cell.length_b   1.000
_cell.length_c   1.000
_cell.angle_alpha   90.00
_cell.angle_beta   90.00
_cell.angle_gamma   90.00
#
_symmetry.space_group_name_H-M   'P 1'
#
loop_
_entity.id
_entity.type
_entity.pdbx_description
1 polymer ?
#
loop_
_entity_poly.entity_id
_entity_poly.type
_entity_poly.pdbx_seq_one_letter_code
_entity_poly.pdbx_strand_id
1 'polypeptide(L)'
;MRRLPHVRFEVASIFDSAPGPLDLLVLSELCYYFQISDLRAWAARLLNRFVPGGTVLACHWLGSSSDHRLTGDEAHAVLQELTEERGFTLTLSRRTENYQLASWIL
;
A
#
# COMPACT_ATOMS: atom_id res chain seq x y z
N MET A 1 10.29 -23.52 -14.24
CA MET A 1 9.38 -22.73 -13.41
C MET A 1 7.93 -23.15 -13.67
N ARG A 2 7.18 -23.35 -12.64
CA ARG A 2 5.77 -23.74 -12.74
C ARG A 2 4.92 -22.51 -13.09
N ARG A 3 4.13 -22.62 -14.15
CA ARG A 3 3.23 -21.56 -14.56
C ARG A 3 1.90 -21.68 -13.81
N LEU A 4 1.46 -20.56 -13.21
CA LEU A 4 0.18 -20.46 -12.52
C LEU A 4 -0.77 -19.60 -13.37
N PRO A 5 -1.83 -20.19 -13.96
CA PRO A 5 -2.66 -19.45 -14.92
C PRO A 5 -3.44 -18.28 -14.30
N HIS A 6 -3.65 -18.27 -12.97
CA HIS A 6 -4.33 -17.20 -12.24
C HIS A 6 -3.37 -16.09 -11.75
N VAL A 7 -2.06 -16.22 -12.03
CA VAL A 7 -1.06 -15.23 -11.63
C VAL A 7 -0.52 -14.55 -12.88
N ARG A 8 -0.49 -13.22 -12.83
CA ARG A 8 0.00 -12.39 -13.93
C ARG A 8 1.12 -11.48 -13.42
N PHE A 9 2.23 -11.43 -14.15
CA PHE A 9 3.32 -10.51 -13.89
C PHE A 9 3.34 -9.44 -14.97
N GLU A 10 3.48 -8.18 -14.55
CA GLU A 10 3.57 -7.04 -15.46
C GLU A 10 4.83 -6.24 -15.16
N VAL A 11 5.53 -5.84 -16.21
CA VAL A 11 6.61 -4.86 -16.13
C VAL A 11 6.06 -3.53 -16.63
N ALA A 12 5.81 -2.62 -15.68
CA ALA A 12 5.21 -1.33 -15.97
C ALA A 12 5.61 -0.32 -14.91
N SER A 13 5.47 0.97 -15.23
CA SER A 13 5.55 2.00 -14.20
C SER A 13 4.34 1.84 -13.26
N ILE A 14 4.59 1.89 -11.95
CA ILE A 14 3.52 1.80 -10.97
C ILE A 14 2.50 2.93 -11.12
N PHE A 15 2.94 4.09 -11.60
CA PHE A 15 2.05 5.25 -11.83
C PHE A 15 1.07 5.01 -12.98
N ASP A 16 1.42 4.16 -13.92
CA ASP A 16 0.60 3.85 -15.10
C ASP A 16 -0.29 2.64 -14.87
N SER A 17 -0.09 1.93 -13.77
CA SER A 17 -0.88 0.75 -13.44
C SER A 17 -2.27 1.15 -12.97
N ALA A 18 -3.28 0.56 -13.59
CA ALA A 18 -4.68 0.77 -13.23
C ALA A 18 -5.38 -0.58 -13.17
N PRO A 19 -5.10 -1.41 -12.14
CA PRO A 19 -5.73 -2.72 -12.02
C PRO A 19 -7.24 -2.58 -11.90
N GLY A 20 -7.96 -3.62 -12.30
CA GLY A 20 -9.41 -3.72 -12.14
C GLY A 20 -9.83 -3.75 -10.68
N PRO A 21 -11.06 -4.16 -10.36
CA PRO A 21 -11.51 -4.21 -8.98
C PRO A 21 -10.55 -4.99 -8.09
N LEU A 22 -10.28 -4.45 -6.91
CA LEU A 22 -9.32 -5.02 -5.96
C LEU A 22 -10.04 -5.60 -4.74
N ASP A 23 -9.61 -6.79 -4.33
CA ASP A 23 -10.02 -7.42 -3.07
C ASP A 23 -8.84 -7.60 -2.10
N LEU A 24 -7.61 -7.47 -2.60
CA LEU A 24 -6.39 -7.48 -1.79
C LEU A 24 -5.32 -6.63 -2.45
N LEU A 25 -4.73 -5.72 -1.70
CA LEU A 25 -3.57 -4.94 -2.11
C LEU A 25 -2.48 -5.10 -1.05
N VAL A 26 -1.32 -5.59 -1.45
CA VAL A 26 -0.16 -5.73 -0.57
C VAL A 26 0.86 -4.66 -0.94
N LEU A 27 1.20 -3.81 0.03
CA LEU A 27 2.20 -2.77 -0.09
C LEU A 27 3.35 -3.10 0.86
N SER A 28 4.42 -3.66 0.32
CA SER A 28 5.57 -4.06 1.11
C SER A 28 6.83 -3.39 0.60
N GLU A 29 7.50 -2.64 1.47
CA GLU A 29 8.79 -1.99 1.16
C GLU A 29 8.72 -1.09 -0.09
N LEU A 30 7.62 -0.34 -0.25
CA LEU A 30 7.36 0.42 -1.47
C LEU A 30 7.10 1.90 -1.23
N CYS A 31 6.24 2.24 -0.27
CA CYS A 31 5.64 3.58 -0.20
C CYS A 31 6.63 4.69 0.12
N TYR A 32 7.73 4.39 0.79
CA TYR A 32 8.73 5.40 1.14
C TYR A 32 9.63 5.85 -0.02
N TYR A 33 9.50 5.23 -1.20
CA TYR A 33 10.19 5.71 -2.41
C TYR A 33 9.42 6.81 -3.13
N PHE A 34 8.16 7.04 -2.77
CA PHE A 34 7.34 8.10 -3.35
C PHE A 34 7.58 9.45 -2.66
N GLN A 35 7.41 10.53 -3.39
CA GLN A 35 7.10 11.82 -2.77
C GLN A 35 5.69 11.75 -2.20
N ILE A 36 5.42 12.53 -1.15
CA ILE A 36 4.14 12.44 -0.44
C ILE A 36 2.94 12.72 -1.33
N SER A 37 3.04 13.71 -2.23
CA SER A 37 1.96 14.04 -3.17
C SER A 37 1.70 12.91 -4.16
N ASP A 38 2.74 12.24 -4.63
CA ASP A 38 2.63 11.11 -5.55
C ASP A 38 2.03 9.90 -4.85
N LEU A 39 2.44 9.62 -3.61
CA LEU A 39 1.86 8.54 -2.83
C LEU A 39 0.37 8.76 -2.59
N ARG A 40 -0.03 9.98 -2.22
CA ARG A 40 -1.44 10.32 -2.02
C ARG A 40 -2.27 10.10 -3.27
N ALA A 41 -1.82 10.59 -4.40
CA ALA A 41 -2.54 10.49 -5.67
C ALA A 41 -2.66 9.02 -6.13
N TRP A 42 -1.56 8.29 -6.08
CA TRP A 42 -1.52 6.90 -6.51
C TRP A 42 -2.35 5.99 -5.58
N ALA A 43 -2.16 6.10 -4.28
CA ALA A 43 -2.89 5.28 -3.31
C ALA A 43 -4.39 5.57 -3.34
N ALA A 44 -4.77 6.84 -3.44
CA ALA A 44 -6.18 7.22 -3.55
C ALA A 44 -6.84 6.56 -4.78
N ARG A 45 -6.15 6.54 -5.91
CA ARG A 45 -6.64 5.91 -7.13
C ARG A 45 -6.85 4.41 -6.98
N LEU A 46 -5.91 3.71 -6.32
CA LEU A 46 -6.03 2.28 -6.07
C LEU A 46 -7.13 1.97 -5.06
N LEU A 47 -7.20 2.74 -3.98
CA LEU A 47 -8.20 2.54 -2.93
C LEU A 47 -9.63 2.72 -3.45
N ASN A 48 -9.82 3.59 -4.45
CA ASN A 48 -11.13 3.78 -5.08
C ASN A 48 -11.59 2.57 -5.92
N ARG A 49 -10.73 1.61 -6.15
CA ARG A 49 -11.06 0.40 -6.94
C ARG A 49 -11.39 -0.81 -6.08
N PHE A 50 -11.43 -0.65 -4.78
CA PHE A 50 -11.72 -1.77 -3.89
C PHE A 50 -13.18 -2.16 -3.91
N VAL A 51 -13.41 -3.47 -3.86
CA VAL A 51 -14.74 -4.04 -3.60
C VAL A 51 -14.98 -4.09 -2.08
N PRO A 52 -16.25 -4.07 -1.62
CA PRO A 52 -16.55 -4.26 -0.19
C PRO A 52 -15.93 -5.56 0.34
N GLY A 53 -15.33 -5.50 1.53
CA GLY A 53 -14.59 -6.63 2.11
C GLY A 53 -13.14 -6.73 1.67
N GLY A 54 -12.70 -5.90 0.75
CA GLY A 54 -11.31 -5.88 0.29
C GLY A 54 -10.33 -5.42 1.36
N THR A 55 -9.12 -5.92 1.31
CA THR A 55 -8.08 -5.71 2.33
C THR A 55 -6.85 -5.03 1.76
N VAL A 56 -6.36 -4.02 2.46
CA VAL A 56 -5.02 -3.44 2.25
C VAL A 56 -4.11 -3.95 3.34
N LEU A 57 -2.96 -4.49 2.97
CA LEU A 57 -1.91 -4.91 3.89
C LEU A 57 -0.64 -4.13 3.57
N ALA A 58 -0.10 -3.42 4.55
CA ALA A 58 1.11 -2.62 4.38
C ALA A 58 2.17 -3.03 5.41
N CYS A 59 3.40 -3.23 4.93
CA CYS A 59 4.55 -3.56 5.76
C CYS A 59 5.75 -2.74 5.29
N HIS A 60 6.33 -1.93 6.18
CA HIS A 60 7.47 -1.07 5.85
C HIS A 60 8.52 -1.09 6.96
N TRP A 61 9.77 -1.18 6.55
CA TRP A 61 10.93 -1.03 7.41
C TRP A 61 10.99 0.39 7.97
N LEU A 62 11.37 0.53 9.25
CA LEU A 62 11.44 1.82 9.93
C LEU A 62 12.83 2.45 9.93
N GLY A 63 13.81 1.79 9.31
CA GLY A 63 15.12 2.37 9.12
C GLY A 63 15.13 3.47 8.06
N SER A 64 16.29 4.05 7.83
CA SER A 64 16.44 5.09 6.81
C SER A 64 17.43 4.66 5.73
N SER A 65 17.19 5.16 4.53
CA SER A 65 18.07 4.98 3.39
C SER A 65 18.12 6.28 2.59
N SER A 66 19.23 6.55 1.94
CA SER A 66 19.41 7.80 1.18
C SER A 66 18.46 7.96 0.00
N ASP A 67 17.90 6.87 -0.51
CA ASP A 67 16.92 6.87 -1.59
C ASP A 67 15.47 6.87 -1.14
N HIS A 68 15.21 6.82 0.17
CA HIS A 68 13.87 6.98 0.73
C HIS A 68 13.48 8.46 0.74
N ARG A 69 12.29 8.75 0.23
CA ARG A 69 11.70 10.09 0.27
C ARG A 69 10.79 10.32 1.46
N LEU A 70 10.30 9.23 2.05
CA LEU A 70 9.48 9.21 3.25
C LEU A 70 10.03 8.19 4.23
N THR A 71 9.73 8.36 5.50
CA THR A 71 9.93 7.29 6.48
C THR A 71 8.80 6.27 6.39
N GLY A 72 9.00 5.09 6.94
CA GLY A 72 7.92 4.09 7.05
C GLY A 72 6.73 4.63 7.82
N ASP A 73 6.97 5.38 8.91
CA ASP A 73 5.92 6.00 9.71
C ASP A 73 5.12 7.04 8.91
N GLU A 74 5.79 7.87 8.12
CA GLU A 74 5.13 8.84 7.26
C GLU A 74 4.27 8.17 6.19
N ALA A 75 4.78 7.11 5.57
CA ALA A 75 4.03 6.34 4.58
C ALA A 75 2.77 5.73 5.18
N HIS A 76 2.87 5.12 6.36
CA HIS A 76 1.72 4.53 7.05
C HIS A 76 0.70 5.58 7.51
N ALA A 77 1.15 6.77 7.90
CA ALA A 77 0.25 7.87 8.25
C ALA A 77 -0.59 8.30 7.05
N VAL A 78 -0.01 8.38 5.86
CA VAL A 78 -0.73 8.67 4.62
C VAL A 78 -1.76 7.59 4.32
N LEU A 79 -1.37 6.33 4.42
CA LEU A 79 -2.29 5.20 4.16
C LEU A 79 -3.45 5.18 5.17
N GLN A 80 -3.18 5.46 6.44
CA GLN A 80 -4.22 5.55 7.47
C GLN A 80 -5.24 6.64 7.14
N GLU A 81 -4.78 7.81 6.76
CA GLU A 81 -5.64 8.93 6.40
C GLU A 81 -6.51 8.60 5.19
N LEU A 82 -5.91 8.08 4.12
CA LEU A 82 -6.61 7.79 2.87
C LEU A 82 -7.62 6.64 3.01
N THR A 83 -7.28 5.61 3.77
CA THR A 83 -8.18 4.48 4.02
C THR A 83 -9.34 4.91 4.90
N GLU A 84 -9.08 5.69 5.94
CA GLU A 84 -10.12 6.21 6.83
C GLU A 84 -11.15 7.06 6.08
N GLU A 85 -10.68 7.97 5.22
CA GLU A 85 -11.55 8.80 4.38
C GLU A 85 -12.48 7.98 3.49
N ARG A 86 -12.11 6.76 3.14
CA ARG A 86 -12.86 5.87 2.23
C ARG A 86 -13.65 4.80 2.96
N GLY A 87 -13.76 4.89 4.28
CA GLY A 87 -14.56 3.97 5.06
C GLY A 87 -13.91 2.64 5.39
N PHE A 88 -12.61 2.49 5.17
CA PHE A 88 -11.87 1.30 5.61
C PHE A 88 -11.74 1.30 7.13
N THR A 89 -11.72 0.10 7.70
CA THR A 89 -11.50 -0.11 9.14
C THR A 89 -10.11 -0.71 9.36
N LEU A 90 -9.34 -0.12 10.25
CA LEU A 90 -8.06 -0.66 10.67
C LEU A 90 -8.29 -1.96 11.45
N THR A 91 -7.74 -3.06 10.97
CA THR A 91 -7.93 -4.40 11.57
C THR A 91 -6.68 -4.94 12.25
N LEU A 92 -5.51 -4.43 11.86
CA LEU A 92 -4.24 -4.80 12.45
C LEU A 92 -3.33 -3.59 12.43
N SER A 93 -2.68 -3.31 13.54
CA SER A 93 -1.63 -2.31 13.64
C SER A 93 -0.55 -2.82 14.57
N ARG A 94 0.64 -3.04 14.05
CA ARG A 94 1.77 -3.54 14.83
C ARG A 94 3.02 -2.77 14.44
N ARG A 95 3.70 -2.24 15.45
CA ARG A 95 4.96 -1.54 15.27
C ARG A 95 6.01 -2.19 16.16
N THR A 96 7.11 -2.63 15.54
CA THR A 96 8.30 -3.12 16.25
C THR A 96 9.41 -2.07 16.14
N GLU A 97 10.59 -2.37 16.66
CA GLU A 97 11.78 -1.52 16.45
C GLU A 97 12.13 -1.34 14.97
N ASN A 98 11.85 -2.34 14.15
CA ASN A 98 12.34 -2.40 12.77
C ASN A 98 11.25 -2.25 11.71
N TYR A 99 9.99 -2.58 12.03
CA TYR A 99 8.91 -2.62 11.04
C TYR A 99 7.62 -2.07 11.58
N GLN A 100 6.82 -1.54 10.68
CA GLN A 100 5.42 -1.25 10.92
C GLN A 100 4.57 -2.08 9.97
N LEU A 101 3.58 -2.76 10.52
CA LEU A 101 2.63 -3.60 9.79
C LEU A 101 1.21 -3.11 10.11
N ALA A 102 0.41 -2.95 9.07
CA ALA A 102 -0.99 -2.55 9.26
C ALA A 102 -1.87 -3.19 8.19
N SER A 103 -3.13 -3.45 8.54
CA SER A 103 -4.13 -3.85 7.57
C SER A 103 -5.45 -3.12 7.80
N TRP A 104 -6.16 -2.89 6.70
CA TRP A 104 -7.45 -2.21 6.69
C TRP A 104 -8.42 -2.99 5.81
N ILE A 105 -9.68 -3.05 6.20
CA ILE A 105 -10.75 -3.73 5.46
C ILE A 105 -11.84 -2.72 5.11
N LEU A 106 -12.28 -2.76 3.88
CA LEU A 106 -13.41 -1.96 3.40
C LEU A 106 -14.75 -2.61 3.76
#